data_d63e4604db38f1f56459fa1883f439e4
#
_entry.id   d63e4604db38f1f56459fa1883f439e4
#
_cell.length_a   1.000
_cell.length_b   1.000
_cell.length_c   1.000
_cell.angle_alpha   90.00
_cell.angle_beta   90.00
_cell.angle_gamma   90.00
#
_symmetry.space_group_name_H-M   'P 1'
#
loop_
_entity.id
_entity.type
_entity.pdbx_description
1 polymer ?
#
loop_
_entity_poly.entity_id
_entity_poly.type
_entity_poly.pdbx_seq_one_letter_code
_entity_poly.pdbx_strand_id
1 'polypeptide(L)'
;MDLHIDDFYRDAARGLVMLYQSFPRPVTLYMDDFVGVLPPDEVGLPHPRQQHCLSTLLWLAGEGYLRHLGTLGYEAVDQAELSEKAFVRLSSTQHPFAGNCDDLPASIQRVQGSLVQQLRHCLRVGDSEGLIRVMQHFFSMR
;
A
#
# COMPACT_ATOMS: atom_id res chain seq x y z
N MET A 1 -6.11 21.45 -7.52
CA MET A 1 -5.23 20.82 -6.52
C MET A 1 -5.53 19.32 -6.48
N ASP A 2 -4.51 18.52 -6.60
CA ASP A 2 -4.67 17.10 -6.85
C ASP A 2 -4.53 16.27 -5.56
N LEU A 3 -5.33 16.62 -4.56
CA LEU A 3 -5.29 15.94 -3.26
C LEU A 3 -5.59 14.44 -3.37
N HIS A 4 -6.39 14.06 -4.37
CA HIS A 4 -6.70 12.65 -4.61
C HIS A 4 -5.46 11.85 -5.04
N ILE A 5 -4.44 12.50 -5.61
CA ILE A 5 -3.19 11.83 -5.97
C ILE A 5 -2.40 11.48 -4.69
N ASP A 6 -2.35 12.38 -3.72
CA ASP A 6 -1.73 12.09 -2.44
C ASP A 6 -2.45 10.93 -1.74
N ASP A 7 -3.79 10.93 -1.78
CA ASP A 7 -4.59 9.84 -1.24
C ASP A 7 -4.30 8.52 -1.94
N PHE A 8 -4.13 8.58 -3.27
CA PHE A 8 -3.78 7.39 -4.05
C PHE A 8 -2.48 6.76 -3.53
N TYR A 9 -1.43 7.55 -3.36
CA TYR A 9 -0.15 7.00 -2.88
C TYR A 9 -0.29 6.42 -1.48
N ARG A 10 -1.03 7.09 -0.60
CA ARG A 10 -1.24 6.61 0.77
C ARG A 10 -2.02 5.29 0.79
N ASP A 11 -3.11 5.23 0.04
CA ASP A 11 -3.94 4.03 -0.01
C ASP A 11 -3.18 2.86 -0.64
N ALA A 12 -2.45 3.11 -1.71
CA ALA A 12 -1.63 2.10 -2.36
C ALA A 12 -0.57 1.55 -1.40
N ALA A 13 0.13 2.44 -0.70
CA ALA A 13 1.15 2.04 0.26
C ALA A 13 0.56 1.20 1.39
N ARG A 14 -0.57 1.63 1.95
CA ARG A 14 -1.23 0.88 3.03
C ARG A 14 -1.66 -0.50 2.57
N GLY A 15 -2.25 -0.58 1.38
CA GLY A 15 -2.68 -1.87 0.82
C GLY A 15 -1.52 -2.82 0.65
N LEU A 16 -0.41 -2.33 0.08
CA LEU A 16 0.78 -3.15 -0.12
C LEU A 16 1.38 -3.62 1.21
N VAL A 17 1.45 -2.74 2.21
CA VAL A 17 1.98 -3.10 3.53
C VAL A 17 1.09 -4.15 4.20
N MET A 18 -0.23 -3.96 4.15
CA MET A 18 -1.17 -4.92 4.75
C MET A 18 -1.04 -6.30 4.10
N LEU A 19 -0.93 -6.35 2.77
CA LEU A 19 -0.79 -7.61 2.06
C LEU A 19 0.58 -8.25 2.29
N TYR A 20 1.62 -7.46 2.48
CA TYR A 20 2.95 -7.98 2.80
C TYR A 20 2.94 -8.67 4.17
N GLN A 21 2.23 -8.11 5.14
CA GLN A 21 2.16 -8.68 6.49
C GLN A 21 1.51 -10.06 6.51
N SER A 22 0.56 -10.32 5.63
CA SER A 22 -0.15 -11.60 5.57
C SER A 22 0.40 -12.52 4.49
N PHE A 23 1.32 -12.03 3.65
CA PHE A 23 1.84 -12.79 2.50
C PHE A 23 2.39 -14.16 2.95
N PRO A 24 2.11 -15.24 2.21
CA PRO A 24 1.33 -15.30 0.97
C PRO A 24 -0.15 -15.61 1.18
N ARG A 25 -0.65 -15.51 2.40
CA ARG A 25 -2.05 -15.83 2.70
C ARG A 25 -2.98 -14.72 2.19
N PRO A 26 -4.04 -15.08 1.43
CA PRO A 26 -5.02 -14.09 1.00
C PRO A 26 -5.79 -13.51 2.20
N VAL A 27 -6.11 -12.24 2.13
CA VAL A 27 -6.92 -11.56 3.15
C VAL A 27 -7.91 -10.63 2.47
N THR A 28 -8.99 -10.32 3.16
CA THR A 28 -9.96 -9.35 2.68
C THR A 28 -9.53 -7.96 3.13
N LEU A 29 -9.46 -7.02 2.18
CA LEU A 29 -9.11 -5.64 2.47
C LEU A 29 -10.40 -4.83 2.59
N TYR A 30 -10.73 -4.39 3.80
CA TYR A 30 -11.91 -3.57 4.05
C TYR A 30 -11.58 -2.10 3.91
N MET A 31 -12.42 -1.36 3.19
CA MET A 31 -12.19 0.08 2.98
C MET A 31 -12.21 0.86 4.29
N ASP A 32 -12.99 0.41 5.26
CA ASP A 32 -13.04 1.04 6.59
C ASP A 32 -11.67 1.07 7.27
N ASP A 33 -10.81 0.10 6.99
CA ASP A 33 -9.46 0.05 7.56
C ASP A 33 -8.53 1.09 6.93
N PHE A 34 -8.90 1.63 5.78
CA PHE A 34 -8.10 2.64 5.07
C PHE A 34 -8.58 4.05 5.34
N VAL A 35 -9.89 4.26 5.31
CA VAL A 35 -10.48 5.61 5.31
C VAL A 35 -11.41 5.84 6.49
N GLY A 36 -11.58 4.84 7.36
CA GLY A 36 -12.57 4.91 8.43
C GLY A 36 -13.98 4.72 7.92
N VAL A 37 -14.93 4.75 8.84
CA VAL A 37 -16.35 4.62 8.49
C VAL A 37 -16.85 5.99 8.06
N LEU A 38 -17.17 6.12 6.77
CA LEU A 38 -17.64 7.37 6.17
C LEU A 38 -19.12 7.21 5.81
N PRO A 39 -19.96 8.24 6.07
CA PRO A 39 -21.38 8.15 5.74
C PRO A 39 -21.59 8.11 4.23
N PRO A 40 -22.57 7.34 3.75
CA PRO A 40 -22.96 7.40 2.33
C PRO A 40 -23.59 8.74 2.00
N ASP A 41 -23.72 9.02 0.71
CA ASP A 41 -24.40 10.25 0.26
C ASP A 41 -25.93 10.11 0.40
N GLU A 42 -26.66 11.13 -0.06
CA GLU A 42 -28.11 11.20 0.08
C GLU A 42 -28.84 10.07 -0.65
N VAL A 43 -28.24 9.51 -1.71
CA VAL A 43 -28.84 8.42 -2.48
C VAL A 43 -28.27 7.07 -2.11
N GLY A 44 -27.48 6.99 -1.05
CA GLY A 44 -26.94 5.73 -0.55
C GLY A 44 -25.65 5.28 -1.24
N LEU A 45 -25.04 6.12 -2.08
CA LEU A 45 -23.76 5.80 -2.70
C LEU A 45 -22.62 5.99 -1.68
N PRO A 46 -21.57 5.17 -1.76
CA PRO A 46 -20.43 5.31 -0.86
C PRO A 46 -19.77 6.68 -0.99
N HIS A 47 -19.18 7.14 0.11
CA HIS A 47 -18.44 8.39 0.11
C HIS A 47 -17.37 8.38 -0.98
N PRO A 48 -17.14 9.51 -1.69
CA PRO A 48 -16.12 9.56 -2.75
C PRO A 48 -14.74 9.11 -2.30
N ARG A 49 -14.36 9.41 -1.06
CA ARG A 49 -13.07 8.98 -0.52
C ARG A 49 -12.97 7.45 -0.49
N GLN A 50 -14.06 6.77 -0.11
CA GLN A 50 -14.12 5.30 -0.11
C GLN A 50 -14.03 4.74 -1.53
N GLN A 51 -14.73 5.37 -2.48
CA GLN A 51 -14.68 4.95 -3.88
C GLN A 51 -13.28 5.08 -4.45
N HIS A 52 -12.57 6.18 -4.14
CA HIS A 52 -11.19 6.38 -4.59
C HIS A 52 -10.25 5.33 -4.02
N CYS A 53 -10.43 4.98 -2.74
CA CYS A 53 -9.63 3.94 -2.11
C CYS A 53 -9.81 2.59 -2.81
N LEU A 54 -11.06 2.22 -3.06
CA LEU A 54 -11.36 0.97 -3.78
C LEU A 54 -10.75 1.00 -5.18
N SER A 55 -10.89 2.11 -5.89
CA SER A 55 -10.32 2.26 -7.23
C SER A 55 -8.80 2.13 -7.22
N THR A 56 -8.14 2.65 -6.18
CA THR A 56 -6.69 2.52 -6.02
C THR A 56 -6.28 1.04 -5.92
N LEU A 57 -6.98 0.28 -5.10
CA LEU A 57 -6.66 -1.15 -4.94
C LEU A 57 -6.95 -1.93 -6.21
N LEU A 58 -8.03 -1.62 -6.92
CA LEU A 58 -8.35 -2.26 -8.19
C LEU A 58 -7.34 -1.89 -9.27
N TRP A 59 -6.84 -0.64 -9.25
CA TRP A 59 -5.78 -0.24 -10.16
C TRP A 59 -4.50 -1.04 -9.91
N LEU A 60 -4.13 -1.23 -8.64
CA LEU A 60 -2.97 -2.06 -8.30
C LEU A 60 -3.14 -3.49 -8.83
N ALA A 61 -4.35 -4.03 -8.74
CA ALA A 61 -4.64 -5.35 -9.28
C ALA A 61 -4.50 -5.38 -10.80
N GLY A 62 -5.03 -4.36 -11.48
CA GLY A 62 -4.92 -4.24 -12.93
C GLY A 62 -3.48 -4.14 -13.43
N GLU A 63 -2.61 -3.51 -12.63
CA GLU A 63 -1.19 -3.38 -12.95
C GLU A 63 -0.37 -4.60 -12.53
N GLY A 64 -1.01 -5.60 -11.93
CA GLY A 64 -0.35 -6.85 -11.58
C GLY A 64 0.43 -6.81 -10.27
N TYR A 65 0.12 -5.88 -9.37
CA TYR A 65 0.78 -5.83 -8.06
C TYR A 65 0.08 -6.68 -7.03
N LEU A 66 -1.22 -6.93 -7.20
CA LEU A 66 -1.96 -7.81 -6.32
C LEU A 66 -2.99 -8.60 -7.13
N ARG A 67 -3.51 -9.67 -6.52
CA ARG A 67 -4.59 -10.49 -7.07
C ARG A 67 -5.73 -10.54 -6.05
N HIS A 68 -6.95 -10.73 -6.54
CA HIS A 68 -8.12 -10.88 -5.67
C HIS A 68 -9.20 -11.70 -6.39
N LEU A 69 -10.22 -12.10 -5.62
CA LEU A 69 -11.34 -12.88 -6.16
C LEU A 69 -12.57 -12.03 -6.46
N GLY A 70 -12.45 -10.72 -6.38
CA GLY A 70 -13.55 -9.81 -6.64
C GLY A 70 -13.69 -8.78 -5.54
N THR A 71 -14.79 -8.06 -5.55
CA THR A 71 -15.11 -7.05 -4.54
C THR A 71 -16.40 -7.42 -3.83
N LEU A 72 -16.50 -6.97 -2.57
CA LEU A 72 -17.74 -7.06 -1.79
C LEU A 72 -18.41 -5.69 -1.85
N GLY A 73 -19.09 -5.44 -2.98
CA GLY A 73 -19.64 -4.11 -3.26
C GLY A 73 -18.54 -3.06 -3.27
N TYR A 74 -18.78 -1.95 -2.59
CA TYR A 74 -17.78 -0.90 -2.42
C TYR A 74 -17.05 -1.00 -1.07
N GLU A 75 -17.27 -2.09 -0.34
CA GLU A 75 -16.79 -2.19 1.04
C GLU A 75 -15.46 -2.89 1.18
N ALA A 76 -15.15 -3.82 0.28
CA ALA A 76 -13.95 -4.63 0.45
C ALA A 76 -13.46 -5.23 -0.88
N VAL A 77 -12.16 -5.56 -0.90
CA VAL A 77 -11.54 -6.38 -1.94
C VAL A 77 -11.33 -7.77 -1.33
N ASP A 78 -11.97 -8.77 -1.94
CA ASP A 78 -12.03 -10.11 -1.36
C ASP A 78 -10.82 -10.95 -1.74
N GLN A 79 -10.27 -11.67 -0.76
CA GLN A 79 -9.17 -12.62 -0.95
C GLN A 79 -8.01 -12.00 -1.74
N ALA A 80 -7.50 -10.88 -1.25
CA ALA A 80 -6.41 -10.17 -1.88
C ALA A 80 -5.06 -10.72 -1.41
N GLU A 81 -4.10 -10.80 -2.32
CA GLU A 81 -2.73 -11.20 -2.02
C GLU A 81 -1.77 -10.53 -2.98
N LEU A 82 -0.52 -10.35 -2.56
CA LEU A 82 0.50 -9.77 -3.42
C LEU A 82 0.86 -10.72 -4.56
N SER A 83 1.16 -10.15 -5.72
CA SER A 83 1.83 -10.89 -6.78
C SER A 83 3.31 -11.07 -6.44
N GLU A 84 3.99 -11.99 -7.15
CA GLU A 84 5.43 -12.16 -7.01
C GLU A 84 6.17 -10.85 -7.25
N LYS A 85 5.80 -10.13 -8.30
CA LYS A 85 6.39 -8.84 -8.67
C LYS A 85 6.36 -7.85 -7.51
N ALA A 86 5.20 -7.69 -6.88
CA ALA A 86 5.05 -6.77 -5.76
C ALA A 86 5.84 -7.25 -4.54
N PHE A 87 5.77 -8.53 -4.23
CA PHE A 87 6.49 -9.08 -3.09
C PHE A 87 8.01 -8.86 -3.23
N VAL A 88 8.56 -9.15 -4.40
CA VAL A 88 10.00 -9.00 -4.64
C VAL A 88 10.42 -7.53 -4.51
N ARG A 89 9.63 -6.62 -5.07
CA ARG A 89 9.93 -5.19 -4.97
C ARG A 89 9.87 -4.69 -3.53
N LEU A 90 8.85 -5.10 -2.78
CA LEU A 90 8.69 -4.68 -1.38
C LEU A 90 9.80 -5.23 -0.49
N SER A 91 10.32 -6.39 -0.82
CA SER A 91 11.42 -7.02 -0.08
C SER A 91 12.78 -6.48 -0.44
N SER A 92 12.90 -5.70 -1.52
CA SER A 92 14.19 -5.19 -1.99
C SER A 92 14.78 -4.18 -1.00
N THR A 93 16.10 -4.19 -0.89
CA THR A 93 16.83 -3.27 -0.04
C THR A 93 17.21 -2.03 -0.84
N GLN A 94 16.90 -0.84 -0.28
CA GLN A 94 17.15 0.44 -0.96
C GLN A 94 18.00 1.32 -0.06
N HIS A 95 19.27 1.44 -0.39
CA HIS A 95 20.25 2.18 0.39
C HIS A 95 19.92 3.65 0.63
N PRO A 96 19.52 4.41 -0.40
CA PRO A 96 19.34 5.85 -0.21
C PRO A 96 18.29 6.25 0.80
N PHE A 97 17.40 5.34 1.12
CA PHE A 97 16.29 5.63 2.04
C PHE A 97 16.51 5.05 3.42
N ALA A 98 17.46 4.14 3.56
CA ALA A 98 17.74 3.55 4.86
C ALA A 98 18.30 4.62 5.79
N GLY A 99 17.83 4.64 7.01
CA GLY A 99 18.47 5.43 8.05
C GLY A 99 19.87 4.91 8.31
N ASN A 100 20.55 5.52 9.26
CA ASN A 100 21.90 5.10 9.60
C ASN A 100 21.86 3.75 10.31
N CYS A 101 22.08 2.67 9.55
CA CYS A 101 22.04 1.30 10.04
C CYS A 101 23.43 0.66 10.08
N ASP A 102 24.49 1.45 9.99
CA ASP A 102 25.86 0.93 9.83
C ASP A 102 26.30 0.05 10.98
N ASP A 103 25.78 0.29 12.19
CA ASP A 103 26.15 -0.46 13.40
C ASP A 103 25.33 -1.74 13.61
N LEU A 104 24.40 -2.06 12.71
CA LEU A 104 23.50 -3.19 12.87
C LEU A 104 24.01 -4.40 12.09
N PRO A 105 23.68 -5.64 12.56
CA PRO A 105 23.98 -6.83 11.77
C PRO A 105 23.38 -6.76 10.37
N ALA A 106 24.04 -7.40 9.40
CA ALA A 106 23.65 -7.35 8.00
C ALA A 106 22.20 -7.83 7.78
N SER A 107 21.75 -8.84 8.53
CA SER A 107 20.36 -9.32 8.41
C SER A 107 19.35 -8.27 8.83
N ILE A 108 19.65 -7.53 9.90
CA ILE A 108 18.77 -6.47 10.41
C ILE A 108 18.81 -5.28 9.45
N GLN A 109 19.99 -4.93 8.93
CA GLN A 109 20.11 -3.87 7.93
C GLN A 109 19.25 -4.15 6.70
N ARG A 110 19.24 -5.40 6.23
CA ARG A 110 18.40 -5.77 5.09
C ARG A 110 16.93 -5.59 5.39
N VAL A 111 16.47 -6.00 6.57
CA VAL A 111 15.06 -5.84 6.95
C VAL A 111 14.70 -4.35 7.06
N GLN A 112 15.52 -3.58 7.76
CA GLN A 112 15.23 -2.15 7.97
C GLN A 112 15.40 -1.33 6.70
N GLY A 113 16.29 -1.74 5.81
CA GLY A 113 16.49 -1.06 4.54
C GLY A 113 15.52 -1.49 3.44
N SER A 114 14.62 -2.45 3.71
CA SER A 114 13.68 -2.91 2.70
C SER A 114 12.67 -1.82 2.36
N LEU A 115 12.17 -1.87 1.14
CA LEU A 115 11.21 -0.89 0.65
C LEU A 115 9.94 -0.90 1.51
N VAL A 116 9.47 -2.08 1.91
CA VAL A 116 8.26 -2.18 2.74
C VAL A 116 8.45 -1.51 4.10
N GLN A 117 9.63 -1.60 4.71
CA GLN A 117 9.89 -0.94 5.99
C GLN A 117 9.94 0.57 5.83
N GLN A 118 10.44 1.06 4.71
CA GLN A 118 10.42 2.49 4.42
C GLN A 118 8.99 2.99 4.27
N LEU A 119 8.13 2.22 3.61
CA LEU A 119 6.70 2.56 3.52
C LEU A 119 6.06 2.59 4.89
N ARG A 120 6.32 1.59 5.74
CA ARG A 120 5.80 1.56 7.10
C ARG A 120 6.24 2.78 7.90
N HIS A 121 7.50 3.15 7.77
CA HIS A 121 8.02 4.32 8.47
C HIS A 121 7.32 5.60 8.02
N CYS A 122 7.22 5.82 6.71
CA CYS A 122 6.55 7.02 6.18
C CYS A 122 5.09 7.09 6.60
N LEU A 123 4.39 5.96 6.60
CA LEU A 123 2.99 5.91 7.05
C LEU A 123 2.88 6.22 8.54
N ARG A 124 3.79 5.71 9.36
CA ARG A 124 3.76 5.90 10.81
C ARG A 124 4.01 7.35 11.20
N VAL A 125 4.98 8.01 10.55
CA VAL A 125 5.35 9.38 10.90
C VAL A 125 4.59 10.44 10.11
N GLY A 126 3.78 10.03 9.14
CA GLY A 126 3.01 10.98 8.32
C GLY A 126 3.84 11.74 7.30
N ASP A 127 4.94 11.15 6.82
CA ASP A 127 5.81 11.78 5.82
C ASP A 127 5.25 11.51 4.42
N SER A 128 4.38 12.40 3.94
CA SER A 128 3.72 12.24 2.64
C SER A 128 4.71 12.35 1.48
N GLU A 129 5.66 13.25 1.54
CA GLU A 129 6.64 13.41 0.46
C GLU A 129 7.58 12.21 0.37
N GLY A 130 8.04 11.71 1.51
CA GLY A 130 8.86 10.51 1.55
C GLY A 130 8.10 9.30 1.03
N LEU A 131 6.83 9.18 1.42
CA LEU A 131 5.97 8.10 0.95
C LEU A 131 5.84 8.10 -0.56
N ILE A 132 5.59 9.27 -1.15
CA ILE A 132 5.44 9.40 -2.60
C ILE A 132 6.73 9.00 -3.31
N ARG A 133 7.90 9.45 -2.81
CA ARG A 133 9.18 9.07 -3.41
C ARG A 133 9.40 7.56 -3.38
N VAL A 134 9.11 6.92 -2.24
CA VAL A 134 9.28 5.47 -2.12
C VAL A 134 8.31 4.74 -3.06
N MET A 135 7.06 5.19 -3.13
CA MET A 135 6.08 4.58 -4.02
C MET A 135 6.44 4.78 -5.50
N GLN A 136 6.95 5.95 -5.88
CA GLN A 136 7.40 6.18 -7.25
C GLN A 136 8.56 5.26 -7.59
N HIS A 137 9.46 5.05 -6.66
CA HIS A 137 10.55 4.09 -6.84
C HIS A 137 9.99 2.66 -7.00
N PHE A 138 9.04 2.28 -6.16
CA PHE A 138 8.38 0.98 -6.25
C PHE A 138 7.79 0.75 -7.65
N PHE A 139 7.06 1.73 -8.16
CA PHE A 139 6.42 1.62 -9.48
C PHE A 139 7.44 1.62 -10.63
N SER A 140 8.59 2.23 -10.45
CA SER A 140 9.61 2.33 -11.49
C SER A 140 10.54 1.12 -11.57
N MET A 141 10.48 0.22 -10.61
CA MET A 141 11.34 -0.98 -10.57
C MET A 141 10.99 -1.94 -11.70
N ARG A 142 12.00 -2.62 -12.20
CA ARG A 142 11.87 -3.60 -13.27
C ARG A 142 12.08 -5.02 -12.77
#